data_60a0bd22051cb5d9e743b348a3e2b6c6
#
_entry.id   60a0bd22051cb5d9e743b348a3e2b6c6
#
_cell.length_a   1.000
_cell.length_b   1.000
_cell.length_c   1.000
_cell.angle_alpha   90.00
_cell.angle_beta   90.00
_cell.angle_gamma   90.00
#
_symmetry.space_group_name_H-M   'P 1'
#
loop_
_entity.id
_entity.type
_entity.pdbx_description
1 polymer ?
#
loop_
_entity_poly.entity_id
_entity_poly.type
_entity_poly.pdbx_seq_one_letter_code
_entity_poly.pdbx_strand_id
1 'polypeptide(L)'
;MTIITKKRLIAAGVLSALIAGNMAMAADVPAGVQLAEKQTLVRNSGAEPQSLDPNKIEGVPEANISRDLFEGLLNTSPKDGHPIPGVAESWDNKDFKVWTFHLRKDAKWSNGEPVTAQDFVYSWQRLVDPKTASPYASYPQYGHIVNVDEIIDGKKAPSELGVKAIDDHSLEVTLSEPVPYFYKLLVNPAMSPVYKPAIEKFGEKWTQPGNIVTNGAYTLKDWVVNERIVMERNPHYWDNAKTVINTVTWLPTSSEVTYVNRYRSGELDMTYNQLPIELFQKLKKEIPNELHVDPYLCTYLLRNQQPEGPVHRRARAYRAEAGSGSRYYC
;
A
#
# COMPACT_ATOMS: atom_id res chain seq x y z
N MET A 1 -33.99 -80.84 2.27
CA MET A 1 -34.04 -79.90 3.37
C MET A 1 -33.29 -78.65 2.95
N THR A 2 -34.04 -77.69 2.39
CA THR A 2 -33.47 -76.56 1.66
C THR A 2 -33.77 -75.31 2.48
N ILE A 3 -32.72 -74.64 2.98
CA ILE A 3 -32.84 -73.40 3.72
C ILE A 3 -32.62 -72.20 2.77
N ILE A 4 -33.68 -71.42 2.61
CA ILE A 4 -33.68 -70.17 1.82
C ILE A 4 -33.32 -69.02 2.74
N THR A 5 -32.18 -68.42 2.57
CA THR A 5 -31.80 -67.17 3.28
C THR A 5 -32.20 -65.93 2.45
N LYS A 6 -33.13 -65.15 2.95
CA LYS A 6 -33.51 -63.85 2.37
C LYS A 6 -32.40 -62.79 2.63
N LYS A 7 -31.80 -62.31 1.54
CA LYS A 7 -30.96 -61.10 1.58
C LYS A 7 -31.85 -59.88 1.69
N ARG A 8 -31.74 -59.14 2.82
CA ARG A 8 -32.29 -57.80 2.95
C ARG A 8 -31.35 -56.82 2.29
N LEU A 9 -31.78 -56.14 1.24
CA LEU A 9 -31.13 -54.93 0.72
C LEU A 9 -31.43 -53.79 1.72
N ILE A 10 -30.37 -53.25 2.35
CA ILE A 10 -30.44 -51.99 3.05
C ILE A 10 -30.06 -50.93 2.03
N ALA A 11 -31.06 -50.12 1.62
CA ALA A 11 -30.82 -48.90 0.85
C ALA A 11 -30.23 -47.84 1.78
N ALA A 12 -28.91 -47.61 1.68
CA ALA A 12 -28.28 -46.47 2.31
C ALA A 12 -28.61 -45.19 1.53
N GLY A 13 -29.57 -44.42 2.05
CA GLY A 13 -29.85 -43.08 1.56
C GLY A 13 -28.65 -42.17 1.91
N VAL A 14 -27.91 -41.75 0.91
CA VAL A 14 -26.91 -40.71 1.06
C VAL A 14 -27.64 -39.38 1.19
N LEU A 15 -27.76 -38.91 2.41
CA LEU A 15 -28.22 -37.53 2.72
C LEU A 15 -27.03 -36.60 2.42
N SER A 16 -26.98 -36.06 1.21
CA SER A 16 -26.03 -34.99 0.85
C SER A 16 -26.49 -33.71 1.53
N ALA A 17 -25.99 -33.45 2.73
CA ALA A 17 -26.06 -32.15 3.35
C ALA A 17 -25.19 -31.20 2.51
N LEU A 18 -25.83 -30.32 1.75
CA LEU A 18 -25.22 -29.15 1.14
C LEU A 18 -24.78 -28.23 2.28
N ILE A 19 -23.56 -28.42 2.77
CA ILE A 19 -22.87 -27.40 3.51
C ILE A 19 -22.44 -26.38 2.44
N ALA A 20 -23.23 -25.32 2.29
CA ALA A 20 -22.79 -24.07 1.66
C ALA A 20 -21.76 -23.43 2.58
N GLY A 21 -20.59 -24.06 2.71
CA GLY A 21 -19.41 -23.41 3.22
C GLY A 21 -19.00 -22.38 2.19
N ASN A 22 -18.82 -21.14 2.57
CA ASN A 22 -18.05 -20.16 1.81
C ASN A 22 -16.74 -20.83 1.43
N MET A 23 -16.64 -21.32 0.19
CA MET A 23 -15.37 -21.68 -0.39
C MET A 23 -14.61 -20.35 -0.55
N ALA A 24 -13.82 -20.00 0.43
CA ALA A 24 -12.72 -19.09 0.19
C ALA A 24 -11.93 -19.70 -0.98
N MET A 25 -12.00 -19.07 -2.15
CA MET A 25 -11.24 -19.53 -3.31
C MET A 25 -9.79 -19.64 -2.86
N ALA A 26 -9.21 -20.83 -2.92
CA ALA A 26 -7.82 -21.03 -2.59
C ALA A 26 -6.99 -20.15 -3.54
N ALA A 27 -6.05 -19.39 -2.98
CA ALA A 27 -5.18 -18.55 -3.77
C ALA A 27 -4.40 -19.40 -4.78
N ASP A 28 -4.14 -18.83 -5.94
CA ASP A 28 -3.39 -19.46 -7.02
C ASP A 28 -1.91 -19.54 -6.60
N VAL A 29 -1.52 -20.71 -6.08
CA VAL A 29 -0.19 -20.94 -5.51
C VAL A 29 0.72 -21.53 -6.59
N PRO A 30 1.93 -21.00 -6.80
CA PRO A 30 2.87 -21.56 -7.74
C PRO A 30 3.14 -23.05 -7.49
N ALA A 31 3.26 -23.82 -8.56
CA ALA A 31 3.51 -25.26 -8.45
C ALA A 31 4.78 -25.56 -7.63
N GLY A 32 4.67 -26.48 -6.68
CA GLY A 32 5.77 -26.89 -5.81
C GLY A 32 5.94 -26.06 -4.51
N VAL A 33 5.13 -25.02 -4.31
CA VAL A 33 5.12 -24.27 -3.05
C VAL A 33 4.24 -25.00 -2.03
N GLN A 34 4.81 -25.34 -0.89
CA GLN A 34 4.06 -25.85 0.24
C GLN A 34 3.65 -24.70 1.16
N LEU A 35 2.35 -24.47 1.27
CA LEU A 35 1.81 -23.45 2.15
C LEU A 35 1.88 -23.89 3.62
N ALA A 36 2.12 -22.94 4.52
CA ALA A 36 1.97 -23.14 5.96
C ALA A 36 0.50 -23.48 6.29
N GLU A 37 0.27 -24.19 7.37
CA GLU A 37 -1.09 -24.54 7.84
C GLU A 37 -1.92 -23.27 8.11
N LYS A 38 -1.29 -22.25 8.73
CA LYS A 38 -1.89 -20.93 8.95
C LYS A 38 -1.29 -19.93 7.98
N GLN A 39 -2.14 -19.30 7.20
CA GLN A 39 -1.74 -18.22 6.29
C GLN A 39 -1.76 -16.89 7.02
N THR A 40 -0.77 -16.69 7.89
CA THR A 40 -0.57 -15.46 8.67
C THR A 40 0.82 -14.91 8.41
N LEU A 41 0.96 -13.60 8.44
CA LEU A 41 2.24 -12.90 8.31
C LEU A 41 2.37 -11.88 9.44
N VAL A 42 3.43 -11.97 10.22
CA VAL A 42 3.77 -10.98 11.24
C VAL A 42 5.00 -10.20 10.76
N ARG A 43 4.85 -8.91 10.59
CA ARG A 43 5.91 -8.05 10.06
C ARG A 43 6.08 -6.76 10.85
N ASN A 44 7.27 -6.18 10.76
CA ASN A 44 7.58 -4.92 11.44
C ASN A 44 7.27 -3.72 10.54
N SER A 45 6.63 -2.68 11.10
CA SER A 45 6.42 -1.39 10.44
C SER A 45 7.56 -0.38 10.65
N GLY A 46 8.51 -0.64 11.54
CA GLY A 46 9.59 0.30 11.91
C GLY A 46 9.14 1.35 12.92
N ALA A 47 7.95 1.91 12.77
CA ALA A 47 7.38 2.89 13.70
C ALA A 47 5.86 2.76 13.74
N GLU A 48 5.25 3.36 14.75
CA GLU A 48 3.80 3.57 14.81
C GLU A 48 3.38 4.50 13.66
N PRO A 49 2.38 4.15 12.84
CA PRO A 49 1.86 5.04 11.82
C PRO A 49 1.13 6.23 12.46
N GLN A 50 1.41 7.42 11.96
CA GLN A 50 0.70 8.62 12.42
C GLN A 50 -0.73 8.68 11.88
N SER A 51 -0.96 8.09 10.72
CA SER A 51 -2.26 8.03 10.05
C SER A 51 -2.36 6.82 9.14
N LEU A 52 -3.58 6.30 8.96
CA LEU A 52 -3.92 5.34 7.90
C LEU A 52 -4.74 5.98 6.78
N ASP A 53 -4.93 7.29 6.81
CA ASP A 53 -5.55 8.08 5.75
C ASP A 53 -4.54 8.31 4.60
N PRO A 54 -4.73 7.76 3.40
CA PRO A 54 -3.79 7.91 2.29
C PRO A 54 -3.43 9.37 1.99
N ASN A 55 -4.37 10.29 2.16
CA ASN A 55 -4.11 11.72 1.94
C ASN A 55 -3.36 12.40 3.10
N LYS A 56 -3.13 11.72 4.23
CA LYS A 56 -2.46 12.26 5.42
C LYS A 56 -1.22 11.47 5.85
N ILE A 57 -0.82 10.44 5.10
CA ILE A 57 0.42 9.69 5.37
C ILE A 57 1.65 10.50 4.97
N GLU A 58 2.78 10.26 5.64
CA GLU A 58 4.04 10.97 5.34
C GLU A 58 5.23 10.01 5.24
N GLY A 59 5.29 8.99 6.07
CA GLY A 59 6.46 8.13 6.21
C GLY A 59 6.40 6.81 5.45
N VAL A 60 7.52 6.10 5.42
CA VAL A 60 7.60 4.74 4.88
C VAL A 60 6.75 3.74 5.68
N PRO A 61 6.68 3.82 7.04
CA PRO A 61 5.81 2.96 7.83
C PRO A 61 4.36 3.01 7.37
N GLU A 62 3.80 4.21 7.26
CA GLU A 62 2.43 4.45 6.80
C GLU A 62 2.23 3.99 5.36
N ALA A 63 3.18 4.31 4.48
CA ALA A 63 3.11 3.95 3.06
C ALA A 63 3.07 2.43 2.85
N ASN A 64 3.83 1.65 3.64
CA ASN A 64 3.81 0.19 3.56
C ASN A 64 2.46 -0.39 3.99
N ILE A 65 1.90 0.12 5.11
CA ILE A 65 0.59 -0.29 5.62
C ILE A 65 -0.52 0.12 4.65
N SER A 66 -0.42 1.34 4.10
CA SER A 66 -1.40 1.88 3.16
C SER A 66 -1.50 1.05 1.88
N ARG A 67 -0.39 0.47 1.38
CA ARG A 67 -0.41 -0.41 0.20
C ARG A 67 -1.16 -1.73 0.42
N ASP A 68 -1.25 -2.19 1.65
CA ASP A 68 -2.05 -3.37 1.98
C ASP A 68 -3.56 -3.03 2.02
N LEU A 69 -3.89 -1.81 2.48
CA LEU A 69 -5.27 -1.34 2.66
C LEU A 69 -5.86 -0.70 1.41
N PHE A 70 -5.05 0.01 0.62
CA PHE A 70 -5.52 0.79 -0.53
C PHE A 70 -4.70 0.49 -1.77
N GLU A 71 -5.40 0.38 -2.89
CA GLU A 71 -4.80 0.24 -4.20
C GLU A 71 -5.06 1.50 -5.03
N GLY A 72 -3.98 2.06 -5.62
CA GLY A 72 -4.05 3.20 -6.52
C GLY A 72 -4.41 2.80 -7.96
N LEU A 73 -4.33 3.77 -8.88
CA LEU A 73 -4.47 3.49 -10.31
C LEU A 73 -3.44 2.46 -10.77
N LEU A 74 -2.21 2.60 -10.31
CA LEU A 74 -1.08 1.74 -10.67
C LEU A 74 -0.40 1.21 -9.40
N ASN A 75 0.14 0.01 -9.52
CA ASN A 75 0.97 -0.65 -8.52
C ASN A 75 2.44 -0.63 -8.93
N THR A 76 3.33 -1.01 -8.01
CA THR A 76 4.76 -1.19 -8.28
C THR A 76 5.07 -2.66 -8.50
N SER A 77 5.71 -2.99 -9.61
CA SER A 77 6.19 -4.35 -9.89
C SER A 77 7.19 -4.81 -8.83
N PRO A 78 7.00 -5.97 -8.20
CA PRO A 78 7.94 -6.50 -7.22
C PRO A 78 9.26 -6.97 -7.83
N LYS A 79 9.35 -7.05 -9.17
CA LYS A 79 10.55 -7.55 -9.87
C LYS A 79 11.55 -6.44 -10.18
N ASP A 80 11.06 -5.27 -10.58
CA ASP A 80 11.89 -4.23 -11.20
C ASP A 80 11.46 -2.80 -10.82
N GLY A 81 10.42 -2.65 -9.98
CA GLY A 81 9.91 -1.36 -9.53
C GLY A 81 9.14 -0.56 -10.58
N HIS A 82 8.90 -1.12 -11.79
CA HIS A 82 8.11 -0.43 -12.80
C HIS A 82 6.63 -0.38 -12.42
N PRO A 83 5.89 0.68 -12.84
CA PRO A 83 4.44 0.72 -12.69
C PRO A 83 3.77 -0.40 -13.47
N ILE A 84 2.84 -1.08 -12.80
CA ILE A 84 1.98 -2.12 -13.35
C ILE A 84 0.51 -1.76 -13.10
N PRO A 85 -0.45 -2.34 -13.84
CA PRO A 85 -1.87 -2.14 -13.58
C PRO A 85 -2.26 -2.40 -12.13
N GLY A 86 -3.09 -1.50 -11.58
CA GLY A 86 -3.79 -1.62 -10.31
C GLY A 86 -5.29 -1.54 -10.56
N VAL A 87 -5.97 -0.52 -10.00
CA VAL A 87 -7.38 -0.23 -10.32
C VAL A 87 -7.54 0.15 -11.79
N ALA A 88 -6.54 0.80 -12.42
CA ALA A 88 -6.52 0.98 -13.86
C ALA A 88 -5.94 -0.25 -14.57
N GLU A 89 -6.68 -0.81 -15.54
CA GLU A 89 -6.22 -1.91 -16.39
C GLU A 89 -5.26 -1.42 -17.48
N SER A 90 -5.50 -0.21 -17.97
CA SER A 90 -4.73 0.43 -19.03
C SER A 90 -4.83 1.95 -18.96
N TRP A 91 -3.96 2.60 -19.69
CA TRP A 91 -3.98 4.06 -19.82
C TRP A 91 -3.45 4.51 -21.18
N ASP A 92 -3.98 5.64 -21.64
CA ASP A 92 -3.58 6.32 -22.86
C ASP A 92 -3.12 7.74 -22.54
N ASN A 93 -2.38 8.34 -23.44
CA ASN A 93 -2.07 9.75 -23.34
C ASN A 93 -2.08 10.44 -24.72
N LYS A 94 -2.41 11.71 -24.69
CA LYS A 94 -2.27 12.61 -25.85
C LYS A 94 -1.16 13.62 -25.52
N ASP A 95 -0.07 13.51 -26.28
CA ASP A 95 1.09 14.41 -26.20
C ASP A 95 1.68 14.52 -24.76
N PHE A 96 1.57 13.44 -23.95
CA PHE A 96 1.97 13.40 -22.54
C PHE A 96 1.33 14.50 -21.69
N LYS A 97 0.25 15.10 -22.15
CA LYS A 97 -0.43 16.22 -21.51
C LYS A 97 -1.85 15.88 -21.04
N VAL A 98 -2.57 15.06 -21.77
CA VAL A 98 -3.87 14.52 -21.35
C VAL A 98 -3.74 13.03 -21.22
N TRP A 99 -3.98 12.53 -20.01
CA TRP A 99 -3.90 11.12 -19.67
C TRP A 99 -5.31 10.59 -19.38
N THR A 100 -5.63 9.44 -19.95
CA THR A 100 -6.89 8.74 -19.70
C THR A 100 -6.58 7.36 -19.11
N PHE A 101 -7.13 7.08 -17.95
CA PHE A 101 -6.99 5.80 -17.25
C PHE A 101 -8.30 5.03 -17.34
N HIS A 102 -8.23 3.79 -17.81
CA HIS A 102 -9.37 2.88 -17.94
C HIS A 102 -9.42 1.98 -16.72
N LEU A 103 -10.44 2.18 -15.89
CA LEU A 103 -10.58 1.47 -14.62
C LEU A 103 -11.27 0.12 -14.84
N ARG A 104 -10.81 -0.88 -14.08
CA ARG A 104 -11.45 -2.21 -14.08
C ARG A 104 -12.84 -2.15 -13.49
N LYS A 105 -13.75 -2.93 -14.05
CA LYS A 105 -15.15 -2.97 -13.63
C LYS A 105 -15.41 -3.83 -12.40
N ASP A 106 -14.46 -4.66 -12.03
CA ASP A 106 -14.52 -5.57 -10.88
C ASP A 106 -13.82 -5.03 -9.63
N ALA A 107 -13.19 -3.85 -9.70
CA ALA A 107 -12.65 -3.17 -8.52
C ALA A 107 -13.78 -2.78 -7.56
N LYS A 108 -13.63 -3.19 -6.30
CA LYS A 108 -14.64 -2.94 -5.25
C LYS A 108 -14.00 -2.45 -3.97
N TRP A 109 -14.75 -1.64 -3.28
CA TRP A 109 -14.51 -1.35 -1.88
C TRP A 109 -14.80 -2.57 -1.00
N SER A 110 -14.23 -2.60 0.20
CA SER A 110 -14.41 -3.71 1.15
C SER A 110 -15.85 -3.92 1.63
N ASN A 111 -16.71 -2.91 1.44
CA ASN A 111 -18.16 -3.02 1.68
C ASN A 111 -18.93 -3.57 0.47
N GLY A 112 -18.25 -3.90 -0.63
CA GLY A 112 -18.82 -4.46 -1.86
C GLY A 112 -19.26 -3.44 -2.91
N GLU A 113 -19.24 -2.14 -2.61
CA GLU A 113 -19.53 -1.09 -3.59
C GLU A 113 -18.44 -0.98 -4.65
N PRO A 114 -18.75 -0.57 -5.90
CA PRO A 114 -17.75 -0.39 -6.95
C PRO A 114 -16.78 0.75 -6.61
N VAL A 115 -15.52 0.59 -7.00
CA VAL A 115 -14.55 1.69 -7.07
C VAL A 115 -14.72 2.38 -8.41
N THR A 116 -14.89 3.70 -8.39
CA THR A 116 -15.18 4.51 -9.58
C THR A 116 -14.13 5.60 -9.81
N ALA A 117 -14.13 6.17 -11.00
CA ALA A 117 -13.29 7.32 -11.33
C ALA A 117 -13.59 8.53 -10.41
N GLN A 118 -14.84 8.66 -9.94
CA GLN A 118 -15.21 9.74 -9.02
C GLN A 118 -14.54 9.62 -7.64
N ASP A 119 -14.20 8.40 -7.20
CA ASP A 119 -13.47 8.20 -5.93
C ASP A 119 -12.05 8.77 -6.03
N PHE A 120 -11.39 8.61 -7.20
CA PHE A 120 -10.08 9.23 -7.47
C PHE A 120 -10.18 10.74 -7.58
N VAL A 121 -11.18 11.27 -8.28
CA VAL A 121 -11.42 12.73 -8.36
C VAL A 121 -11.57 13.31 -6.95
N TYR A 122 -12.42 12.72 -6.13
CA TYR A 122 -12.62 13.17 -4.76
C TYR A 122 -11.34 13.09 -3.93
N SER A 123 -10.62 11.98 -4.01
CA SER A 123 -9.39 11.77 -3.25
C SER A 123 -8.31 12.80 -3.61
N TRP A 124 -8.09 13.04 -4.91
CA TRP A 124 -7.04 13.96 -5.35
C TRP A 124 -7.39 15.42 -5.08
N GLN A 125 -8.67 15.79 -5.22
CA GLN A 125 -9.15 17.11 -4.79
C GLN A 125 -8.96 17.32 -3.29
N ARG A 126 -9.23 16.29 -2.49
CA ARG A 126 -9.02 16.31 -1.05
C ARG A 126 -7.52 16.39 -0.68
N LEU A 127 -6.66 15.67 -1.40
CA LEU A 127 -5.21 15.68 -1.19
C LEU A 127 -4.62 17.10 -1.30
N VAL A 128 -5.06 17.87 -2.29
CA VAL A 128 -4.56 19.24 -2.57
C VAL A 128 -5.34 20.32 -1.85
N ASP A 129 -6.47 20.01 -1.20
CA ASP A 129 -7.27 20.97 -0.44
C ASP A 129 -6.50 21.44 0.81
N PRO A 130 -6.20 22.75 0.98
CA PRO A 130 -5.55 23.26 2.17
C PRO A 130 -6.25 22.87 3.48
N LYS A 131 -7.57 22.68 3.46
CA LYS A 131 -8.35 22.24 4.62
C LYS A 131 -8.02 20.81 5.07
N THR A 132 -7.57 19.95 4.18
CA THR A 132 -7.11 18.61 4.51
C THR A 132 -5.79 18.62 5.28
N ALA A 133 -4.99 19.69 5.08
CA ALA A 133 -3.65 19.82 5.67
C ALA A 133 -2.77 18.60 5.39
N SER A 134 -2.80 18.10 4.15
CA SER A 134 -1.99 16.96 3.72
C SER A 134 -0.50 17.32 3.73
N PRO A 135 0.39 16.52 4.35
CA PRO A 135 1.83 16.71 4.23
C PRO A 135 2.33 16.44 2.80
N TYR A 136 1.54 15.71 1.99
CA TYR A 136 1.84 15.38 0.59
C TYR A 136 1.03 16.21 -0.42
N ALA A 137 0.39 17.33 0.01
CA ALA A 137 -0.36 18.21 -0.90
C ALA A 137 0.46 18.66 -2.12
N SER A 138 1.78 18.84 -1.95
CA SER A 138 2.70 19.22 -3.03
C SER A 138 3.09 18.08 -3.98
N TYR A 139 2.78 16.83 -3.66
CA TYR A 139 3.19 15.70 -4.50
C TYR A 139 2.61 15.74 -5.92
N PRO A 140 1.32 16.06 -6.13
CA PRO A 140 0.74 16.20 -7.48
C PRO A 140 1.36 17.31 -8.33
N GLN A 141 2.08 18.28 -7.73
CA GLN A 141 2.82 19.33 -8.45
C GLN A 141 3.91 18.74 -9.36
N TYR A 142 4.55 17.64 -8.95
CA TYR A 142 5.54 16.93 -9.78
C TYR A 142 4.94 16.36 -11.08
N GLY A 143 3.63 16.18 -11.11
CA GLY A 143 2.87 15.76 -12.27
C GLY A 143 2.34 16.92 -13.11
N HIS A 144 2.52 18.17 -12.66
CA HIS A 144 2.02 19.36 -13.32
C HIS A 144 0.51 19.31 -13.64
N ILE A 145 -0.30 18.75 -12.69
CA ILE A 145 -1.75 18.69 -12.86
C ILE A 145 -2.28 20.13 -12.92
N VAL A 146 -3.14 20.43 -13.90
CA VAL A 146 -3.72 21.77 -14.08
C VAL A 146 -4.34 22.28 -12.79
N ASN A 147 -4.04 23.53 -12.43
CA ASN A 147 -4.50 24.27 -11.23
C ASN A 147 -3.97 23.76 -9.89
N VAL A 148 -3.07 22.77 -9.85
CA VAL A 148 -2.59 22.21 -8.58
C VAL A 148 -1.94 23.27 -7.68
N ASP A 149 -1.11 24.15 -8.24
CA ASP A 149 -0.39 25.19 -7.51
C ASP A 149 -1.36 26.21 -6.91
N GLU A 150 -2.30 26.71 -7.72
CA GLU A 150 -3.27 27.71 -7.31
C GLU A 150 -4.25 27.17 -6.25
N ILE A 151 -4.54 25.88 -6.28
CA ILE A 151 -5.40 25.23 -5.28
C ILE A 151 -4.65 25.13 -3.94
N ILE A 152 -3.41 24.66 -3.96
CA ILE A 152 -2.57 24.55 -2.76
C ILE A 152 -2.36 25.92 -2.11
N ASP A 153 -2.19 26.97 -2.93
CA ASP A 153 -2.09 28.35 -2.49
C ASP A 153 -3.43 28.95 -1.99
N GLY A 154 -4.53 28.21 -2.10
CA GLY A 154 -5.87 28.67 -1.72
C GLY A 154 -6.49 29.70 -2.68
N LYS A 155 -5.94 29.84 -3.88
CA LYS A 155 -6.40 30.79 -4.92
C LYS A 155 -7.54 30.22 -5.77
N LYS A 156 -7.66 28.88 -5.85
CA LYS A 156 -8.70 28.16 -6.57
C LYS A 156 -9.35 27.10 -5.69
N ALA A 157 -10.57 26.71 -6.08
CA ALA A 157 -11.28 25.63 -5.39
C ALA A 157 -10.68 24.25 -5.76
N PRO A 158 -10.66 23.26 -4.86
CA PRO A 158 -10.21 21.90 -5.16
C PRO A 158 -10.93 21.26 -6.37
N SER A 159 -12.19 21.62 -6.60
CA SER A 159 -12.99 21.16 -7.75
C SER A 159 -12.48 21.62 -9.12
N GLU A 160 -11.55 22.58 -9.15
CA GLU A 160 -10.94 23.09 -10.38
C GLU A 160 -9.64 22.32 -10.75
N LEU A 161 -9.24 21.32 -9.95
CA LEU A 161 -8.10 20.45 -10.27
C LEU A 161 -8.30 19.77 -11.63
N GLY A 162 -7.26 19.71 -12.44
CA GLY A 162 -7.27 19.11 -13.77
C GLY A 162 -7.49 17.59 -13.77
N VAL A 163 -8.46 17.09 -13.00
CA VAL A 163 -8.85 15.69 -12.93
C VAL A 163 -10.38 15.59 -13.02
N LYS A 164 -10.89 14.68 -13.85
CA LYS A 164 -12.34 14.47 -13.99
C LYS A 164 -12.68 13.01 -14.29
N ALA A 165 -13.80 12.53 -13.79
CA ALA A 165 -14.43 11.31 -14.24
C ALA A 165 -15.19 11.60 -15.54
N ILE A 166 -14.84 10.88 -16.62
CA ILE A 166 -15.57 10.93 -17.89
C ILE A 166 -16.83 10.08 -17.77
N ASP A 167 -16.66 8.93 -17.13
CA ASP A 167 -17.69 7.99 -16.68
C ASP A 167 -17.18 7.25 -15.44
N ASP A 168 -17.91 6.24 -14.96
CA ASP A 168 -17.53 5.49 -13.74
C ASP A 168 -16.17 4.77 -13.86
N HIS A 169 -15.73 4.47 -15.09
CA HIS A 169 -14.54 3.67 -15.37
C HIS A 169 -13.49 4.38 -16.22
N SER A 170 -13.65 5.69 -16.45
CA SER A 170 -12.72 6.49 -17.25
C SER A 170 -12.35 7.76 -16.51
N LEU A 171 -11.09 7.84 -16.08
CA LEU A 171 -10.52 9.00 -15.39
C LEU A 171 -9.61 9.76 -16.35
N GLU A 172 -9.88 11.04 -16.58
CA GLU A 172 -9.03 11.93 -17.36
C GLU A 172 -8.26 12.88 -16.45
N VAL A 173 -6.97 13.04 -16.74
CA VAL A 173 -6.07 13.97 -16.05
C VAL A 173 -5.43 14.89 -17.08
N THR A 174 -5.57 16.20 -16.89
CA THR A 174 -4.97 17.23 -17.74
C THR A 174 -3.78 17.87 -17.01
N LEU A 175 -2.64 17.91 -17.69
CA LEU A 175 -1.41 18.51 -17.21
C LEU A 175 -1.18 19.86 -17.86
N SER A 176 -0.56 20.81 -17.16
CA SER A 176 -0.22 22.13 -17.68
C SER A 176 0.87 22.08 -18.74
N GLU A 177 1.75 21.07 -18.67
CA GLU A 177 2.80 20.79 -19.65
C GLU A 177 2.95 19.29 -19.92
N PRO A 178 3.68 18.86 -20.97
CA PRO A 178 3.91 17.45 -21.25
C PRO A 178 4.80 16.78 -20.19
N VAL A 179 4.30 15.71 -19.53
CA VAL A 179 5.04 14.95 -18.51
C VAL A 179 5.05 13.47 -18.88
N PRO A 180 6.08 12.97 -19.58
CA PRO A 180 6.15 11.57 -20.02
C PRO A 180 6.22 10.56 -18.88
N TYR A 181 6.65 10.96 -17.69
CA TYR A 181 6.78 10.11 -16.51
C TYR A 181 5.57 10.20 -15.56
N PHE A 182 4.51 10.92 -15.91
CA PHE A 182 3.36 11.14 -15.02
C PHE A 182 2.80 9.85 -14.41
N TYR A 183 2.63 8.81 -15.23
CA TYR A 183 2.12 7.52 -14.75
C TYR A 183 2.99 6.90 -13.65
N LYS A 184 4.30 7.19 -13.62
CA LYS A 184 5.21 6.69 -12.56
C LYS A 184 4.95 7.32 -11.20
N LEU A 185 4.34 8.49 -11.14
CA LEU A 185 3.98 9.15 -9.89
C LEU A 185 2.77 8.49 -9.22
N LEU A 186 1.93 7.78 -9.99
CA LEU A 186 0.65 7.23 -9.53
C LEU A 186 0.76 5.96 -8.68
N VAL A 187 1.97 5.44 -8.51
CA VAL A 187 2.24 4.32 -7.59
C VAL A 187 2.39 4.77 -6.13
N ASN A 188 2.39 6.09 -5.89
CA ASN A 188 2.49 6.62 -4.53
C ASN A 188 1.16 6.42 -3.79
N PRO A 189 1.15 5.86 -2.58
CA PRO A 189 -0.07 5.63 -1.81
C PRO A 189 -0.90 6.89 -1.53
N ALA A 190 -0.29 8.09 -1.49
CA ALA A 190 -1.03 9.35 -1.35
C ALA A 190 -1.99 9.63 -2.52
N MET A 191 -1.76 8.99 -3.67
CA MET A 191 -2.62 9.08 -4.86
C MET A 191 -3.70 7.98 -4.90
N SER A 192 -3.83 7.15 -3.88
CA SER A 192 -4.89 6.15 -3.78
C SER A 192 -6.26 6.79 -3.58
N PRO A 193 -7.35 6.13 -3.99
CA PRO A 193 -8.70 6.61 -3.74
C PRO A 193 -9.05 6.49 -2.25
N VAL A 194 -9.98 7.32 -1.79
CA VAL A 194 -10.55 7.24 -0.44
C VAL A 194 -12.07 7.18 -0.51
N TYR A 195 -12.68 6.43 0.39
CA TYR A 195 -14.13 6.23 0.39
C TYR A 195 -14.85 7.42 1.05
N LYS A 196 -15.36 8.32 0.22
CA LYS A 196 -16.02 9.57 0.61
C LYS A 196 -17.11 9.37 1.69
N PRO A 197 -18.06 8.40 1.58
CA PRO A 197 -19.13 8.26 2.55
C PRO A 197 -18.62 7.96 3.98
N ALA A 198 -17.53 7.23 4.15
CA ALA A 198 -16.95 6.99 5.47
C ALA A 198 -16.34 8.27 6.05
N ILE A 199 -15.65 9.06 5.22
CA ILE A 199 -15.08 10.35 5.64
C ILE A 199 -16.17 11.32 6.08
N GLU A 200 -17.25 11.45 5.31
CA GLU A 200 -18.36 12.34 5.63
C GLU A 200 -19.11 11.89 6.90
N LYS A 201 -19.25 10.58 7.12
CA LYS A 201 -19.95 10.03 8.27
C LYS A 201 -19.16 10.10 9.56
N PHE A 202 -17.85 9.79 9.51
CA PHE A 202 -17.04 9.58 10.72
C PHE A 202 -16.00 10.67 10.96
N GLY A 203 -15.83 11.62 10.02
CA GLY A 203 -14.83 12.66 10.10
C GLY A 203 -13.43 12.08 10.29
N GLU A 204 -12.67 12.59 11.25
CA GLU A 204 -11.30 12.14 11.52
C GLU A 204 -11.19 10.68 12.01
N LYS A 205 -12.31 10.09 12.45
CA LYS A 205 -12.36 8.71 12.91
C LYS A 205 -12.63 7.70 11.79
N TRP A 206 -12.67 8.14 10.53
CA TRP A 206 -13.00 7.24 9.41
C TRP A 206 -11.97 6.12 9.21
N THR A 207 -10.72 6.31 9.64
CA THR A 207 -9.64 5.31 9.55
C THR A 207 -9.60 4.31 10.71
N GLN A 208 -10.50 4.44 11.68
CA GLN A 208 -10.55 3.53 12.83
C GLN A 208 -11.15 2.16 12.44
N PRO A 209 -10.79 1.07 13.15
CA PRO A 209 -11.40 -0.22 12.95
C PRO A 209 -12.93 -0.13 12.99
N GLY A 210 -13.60 -0.77 12.03
CA GLY A 210 -15.05 -0.74 11.87
C GLY A 210 -15.61 0.47 11.11
N ASN A 211 -14.84 1.53 10.90
CA ASN A 211 -15.24 2.72 10.12
C ASN A 211 -14.57 2.77 8.74
N ILE A 212 -13.32 2.30 8.67
CA ILE A 212 -12.53 2.36 7.45
C ILE A 212 -13.09 1.42 6.38
N VAL A 213 -13.19 1.93 5.17
CA VAL A 213 -13.53 1.16 3.96
C VAL A 213 -12.35 1.24 3.02
N THR A 214 -11.83 0.09 2.63
CA THR A 214 -10.59 -0.06 1.86
C THR A 214 -10.86 -0.68 0.51
N ASN A 215 -9.95 -0.52 -0.45
CA ASN A 215 -10.05 -1.16 -1.77
C ASN A 215 -8.83 -2.04 -2.10
N GLY A 216 -7.91 -2.21 -1.17
CA GLY A 216 -6.74 -3.06 -1.31
C GLY A 216 -7.01 -4.52 -0.94
N ALA A 217 -5.92 -5.31 -0.90
CA ALA A 217 -5.97 -6.74 -0.61
C ALA A 217 -6.43 -7.07 0.82
N TYR A 218 -6.36 -6.10 1.74
CA TYR A 218 -6.69 -6.29 3.15
C TYR A 218 -7.64 -5.21 3.66
N THR A 219 -8.34 -5.55 4.75
CA THR A 219 -9.17 -4.66 5.56
C THR A 219 -8.59 -4.55 6.95
N LEU A 220 -8.79 -3.39 7.61
CA LEU A 220 -8.34 -3.17 8.98
C LEU A 220 -9.28 -3.87 9.96
N LYS A 221 -8.72 -4.78 10.76
CA LYS A 221 -9.46 -5.52 11.80
C LYS A 221 -9.31 -4.88 13.18
N ASP A 222 -8.07 -4.56 13.55
CA ASP A 222 -7.72 -4.06 14.88
C ASP A 222 -6.53 -3.09 14.79
N TRP A 223 -6.52 -2.09 15.62
CA TRP A 223 -5.41 -1.15 15.77
C TRP A 223 -5.27 -0.75 17.22
N VAL A 224 -4.25 -1.29 17.86
CA VAL A 224 -3.84 -0.93 19.22
C VAL A 224 -2.54 -0.14 19.12
N VAL A 225 -2.64 1.15 19.42
CA VAL A 225 -1.53 2.11 19.27
C VAL A 225 -0.28 1.64 20.02
N ASN A 226 0.87 1.69 19.34
CA ASN A 226 2.17 1.19 19.82
C ASN A 226 2.24 -0.31 20.12
N GLU A 227 1.24 -1.08 19.77
CA GLU A 227 1.23 -2.52 20.00
C GLU A 227 1.14 -3.30 18.70
N ARG A 228 0.05 -3.12 17.94
CA ARG A 228 -0.19 -3.86 16.70
C ARG A 228 -1.24 -3.23 15.79
N ILE A 229 -1.14 -3.54 14.52
CA ILE A 229 -2.20 -3.34 13.53
C ILE A 229 -2.50 -4.70 12.92
N VAL A 230 -3.74 -5.15 12.97
CA VAL A 230 -4.17 -6.44 12.43
C VAL A 230 -5.07 -6.20 11.22
N MET A 231 -4.76 -6.86 10.14
CA MET A 231 -5.51 -6.81 8.89
C MET A 231 -5.98 -8.20 8.51
N GLU A 232 -7.17 -8.27 7.93
CA GLU A 232 -7.75 -9.48 7.36
C GLU A 232 -7.88 -9.35 5.85
N ARG A 233 -7.73 -10.45 5.14
CA ARG A 233 -7.90 -10.52 3.69
C ARG A 233 -9.25 -9.98 3.27
N ASN A 234 -9.25 -9.07 2.28
CA ASN A 234 -10.46 -8.47 1.73
C ASN A 234 -11.11 -9.39 0.69
N PRO A 235 -12.27 -9.98 0.96
CA PRO A 235 -12.93 -10.88 0.00
C PRO A 235 -13.44 -10.17 -1.25
N HIS A 236 -13.58 -8.85 -1.21
CA HIS A 236 -14.06 -8.03 -2.33
C HIS A 236 -12.92 -7.47 -3.20
N TYR A 237 -11.66 -7.69 -2.82
CA TYR A 237 -10.53 -7.28 -3.64
C TYR A 237 -10.54 -8.00 -4.99
N TRP A 238 -10.38 -7.28 -6.08
CA TRP A 238 -10.48 -7.84 -7.43
C TRP A 238 -9.47 -8.98 -7.68
N ASP A 239 -8.27 -8.89 -7.12
CA ASP A 239 -7.24 -9.94 -7.22
C ASP A 239 -7.17 -10.84 -5.98
N ASN A 240 -8.29 -10.96 -5.27
CA ASN A 240 -8.38 -11.78 -4.07
C ASN A 240 -8.01 -13.26 -4.33
N ALA A 241 -8.24 -13.77 -5.54
CA ALA A 241 -7.86 -15.13 -5.91
C ALA A 241 -6.35 -15.39 -5.79
N LYS A 242 -5.51 -14.37 -5.95
CA LYS A 242 -4.05 -14.47 -5.79
C LYS A 242 -3.54 -14.07 -4.40
N THR A 243 -4.41 -13.59 -3.53
CA THR A 243 -4.04 -13.20 -2.16
C THR A 243 -3.96 -14.45 -1.28
N VAL A 244 -2.75 -14.88 -0.92
CA VAL A 244 -2.50 -16.12 -0.15
C VAL A 244 -2.68 -15.89 1.35
N ILE A 245 -2.08 -14.83 1.88
CA ILE A 245 -2.06 -14.54 3.32
C ILE A 245 -3.45 -14.08 3.77
N ASN A 246 -3.99 -14.72 4.81
CA ASN A 246 -5.32 -14.38 5.35
C ASN A 246 -5.27 -13.27 6.40
N THR A 247 -4.19 -13.20 7.17
CA THR A 247 -4.03 -12.22 8.25
C THR A 247 -2.63 -11.64 8.20
N VAL A 248 -2.53 -10.32 8.22
CA VAL A 248 -1.26 -9.59 8.37
C VAL A 248 -1.28 -8.83 9.68
N THR A 249 -0.25 -9.04 10.50
CA THR A 249 -0.05 -8.28 11.74
C THR A 249 1.20 -7.42 11.60
N TRP A 250 1.03 -6.11 11.76
CA TRP A 250 2.12 -5.16 11.80
C TRP A 250 2.47 -4.81 13.24
N LEU A 251 3.77 -4.89 13.58
CA LEU A 251 4.29 -4.53 14.89
C LEU A 251 5.17 -3.28 14.79
N PRO A 252 4.82 -2.18 15.47
CA PRO A 252 5.57 -0.93 15.41
C PRO A 252 6.78 -0.97 16.36
N THR A 253 7.90 -1.52 15.87
CA THR A 253 9.15 -1.60 16.63
C THR A 253 10.25 -0.83 15.90
N SER A 254 10.70 0.29 16.47
CA SER A 254 11.71 1.17 15.87
C SER A 254 13.15 0.74 16.09
N SER A 255 13.43 -0.07 17.12
CA SER A 255 14.77 -0.56 17.42
C SER A 255 15.16 -1.69 16.48
N GLU A 256 16.18 -1.45 15.65
CA GLU A 256 16.68 -2.42 14.66
C GLU A 256 17.16 -3.73 15.33
N VAL A 257 17.88 -3.63 16.43
CA VAL A 257 18.33 -4.81 17.18
C VAL A 257 17.15 -5.59 17.75
N THR A 258 16.11 -4.89 18.22
CA THR A 258 14.92 -5.52 18.79
C THR A 258 14.17 -6.32 17.74
N TYR A 259 13.88 -5.75 16.55
CA TYR A 259 13.13 -6.52 15.55
C TYR A 259 13.96 -7.65 14.91
N VAL A 260 15.28 -7.52 14.80
CA VAL A 260 16.14 -8.66 14.40
C VAL A 260 16.08 -9.79 15.43
N ASN A 261 16.09 -9.47 16.73
CA ASN A 261 15.95 -10.50 17.77
C ASN A 261 14.55 -11.14 17.74
N ARG A 262 13.48 -10.38 17.52
CA ARG A 262 12.12 -10.91 17.36
C ARG A 262 12.00 -11.82 16.13
N TYR A 263 12.67 -11.48 15.03
CA TYR A 263 12.75 -12.36 13.86
C TYR A 263 13.45 -13.69 14.21
N ARG A 264 14.58 -13.63 14.90
CA ARG A 264 15.33 -14.81 15.34
C ARG A 264 14.56 -15.70 16.33
N SER A 265 13.70 -15.11 17.15
CA SER A 265 12.84 -15.87 18.09
C SER A 265 11.59 -16.47 17.42
N GLY A 266 11.33 -16.11 16.16
CA GLY A 266 10.11 -16.53 15.44
C GLY A 266 8.87 -15.71 15.78
N GLU A 267 9.02 -14.55 16.43
CA GLU A 267 7.92 -13.62 16.67
C GLU A 267 7.58 -12.75 15.45
N LEU A 268 8.53 -12.59 14.53
CA LEU A 268 8.37 -11.89 13.26
C LEU A 268 8.73 -12.83 12.11
N ASP A 269 7.93 -12.77 11.06
CA ASP A 269 8.23 -13.43 9.79
C ASP A 269 9.05 -12.51 8.86
N MET A 270 8.95 -11.19 9.06
CA MET A 270 9.64 -10.20 8.23
C MET A 270 10.02 -8.96 9.04
N THR A 271 11.30 -8.55 8.93
CA THR A 271 11.78 -7.31 9.55
C THR A 271 11.36 -6.06 8.76
N TYR A 272 11.71 -4.89 9.29
CA TYR A 272 11.59 -3.63 8.55
C TYR A 272 12.73 -3.45 7.54
N ASN A 273 12.65 -2.43 6.69
CA ASN A 273 13.56 -2.17 5.57
C ASN A 273 15.03 -1.94 5.97
N GLN A 274 15.30 -1.55 7.21
CA GLN A 274 16.65 -1.27 7.69
C GLN A 274 17.15 -2.43 8.55
N LEU A 275 18.45 -2.63 8.57
CA LEU A 275 19.10 -3.63 9.43
C LEU A 275 20.28 -2.96 10.15
N PRO A 276 20.59 -3.39 11.40
CA PRO A 276 21.76 -2.87 12.11
C PRO A 276 23.03 -3.14 11.32
N ILE A 277 23.76 -2.08 10.98
CA ILE A 277 25.00 -2.18 10.15
C ILE A 277 25.99 -3.13 10.79
N GLU A 278 26.13 -3.10 12.09
CA GLU A 278 27.01 -3.95 12.87
C GLU A 278 26.64 -5.44 12.83
N LEU A 279 25.36 -5.76 12.61
CA LEU A 279 24.89 -7.13 12.47
C LEU A 279 24.89 -7.63 11.02
N PHE A 280 24.98 -6.74 10.05
CA PHE A 280 24.82 -7.09 8.63
C PHE A 280 25.75 -8.22 8.18
N GLN A 281 27.06 -8.12 8.47
CA GLN A 281 28.01 -9.14 8.08
C GLN A 281 27.78 -10.50 8.77
N LYS A 282 27.27 -10.46 9.99
CA LYS A 282 26.89 -11.67 10.74
C LYS A 282 25.66 -12.31 10.13
N LEU A 283 24.60 -11.55 9.89
CA LEU A 283 23.37 -12.02 9.25
C LEU A 283 23.64 -12.61 7.87
N LYS A 284 24.48 -11.97 7.06
CA LYS A 284 24.89 -12.48 5.74
C LYS A 284 25.55 -13.86 5.79
N LYS A 285 26.22 -14.19 6.89
CA LYS A 285 26.85 -15.50 7.09
C LYS A 285 25.89 -16.54 7.69
N GLU A 286 25.05 -16.12 8.61
CA GLU A 286 24.15 -17.01 9.38
C GLU A 286 22.90 -17.39 8.61
N ILE A 287 22.29 -16.43 7.88
CA ILE A 287 21.02 -16.58 7.19
C ILE A 287 21.06 -16.03 5.76
N PRO A 288 22.03 -16.46 4.92
CA PRO A 288 22.23 -15.89 3.59
C PRO A 288 21.02 -15.99 2.66
N ASN A 289 20.18 -17.00 2.84
CA ASN A 289 19.00 -17.24 2.01
C ASN A 289 17.77 -16.44 2.46
N GLU A 290 17.82 -15.85 3.65
CA GLU A 290 16.74 -15.04 4.23
C GLU A 290 17.05 -13.55 4.20
N LEU A 291 18.31 -13.21 3.89
CA LEU A 291 18.77 -11.83 3.79
C LEU A 291 18.65 -11.34 2.34
N HIS A 292 17.66 -10.52 2.07
CA HIS A 292 17.47 -9.87 0.78
C HIS A 292 18.10 -8.48 0.78
N VAL A 293 18.92 -8.19 -0.24
CA VAL A 293 19.60 -6.90 -0.41
C VAL A 293 19.39 -6.46 -1.85
N ASP A 294 18.46 -5.55 -2.03
CA ASP A 294 18.06 -5.08 -3.35
C ASP A 294 18.45 -3.62 -3.58
N PRO A 295 18.74 -3.20 -4.83
CA PRO A 295 18.95 -1.80 -5.16
C PRO A 295 17.69 -0.98 -4.84
N TYR A 296 17.89 0.13 -4.14
CA TYR A 296 16.81 1.05 -3.81
C TYR A 296 17.08 2.44 -4.39
N LEU A 297 16.11 2.97 -5.15
CA LEU A 297 16.21 4.31 -5.71
C LEU A 297 15.83 5.33 -4.64
N CYS A 298 16.83 5.91 -3.98
CA CYS A 298 16.63 6.97 -3.00
C CYS A 298 17.72 8.03 -3.06
N THR A 299 17.42 9.20 -2.50
CA THR A 299 18.39 10.27 -2.26
C THR A 299 18.49 10.49 -0.77
N TYR A 300 19.68 10.30 -0.22
CA TYR A 300 19.98 10.59 1.18
C TYR A 300 20.47 12.02 1.32
N LEU A 301 19.76 12.84 2.09
CA LEU A 301 20.10 14.24 2.33
C LEU A 301 20.51 14.44 3.78
N LEU A 302 21.75 14.89 3.99
CA LEU A 302 22.21 15.40 5.29
C LEU A 302 21.88 16.89 5.39
N ARG A 303 20.89 17.24 6.21
CA ARG A 303 20.58 18.63 6.50
C ARG A 303 21.40 19.11 7.69
N ASN A 304 22.49 19.83 7.39
CA ASN A 304 23.24 20.53 8.44
C ASN A 304 22.45 21.75 8.92
N GLN A 305 21.94 21.73 10.14
CA GLN A 305 21.49 22.93 10.81
C GLN A 305 22.75 23.73 11.22
N GLN A 306 23.14 24.67 10.40
CA GLN A 306 24.13 25.66 10.82
C GLN A 306 23.39 26.84 11.46
N PRO A 307 23.74 27.24 12.68
CA PRO A 307 23.38 28.58 13.16
C PRO A 307 23.93 29.61 12.17
N GLU A 308 23.18 30.64 11.89
CA GLU A 308 23.59 31.73 11.01
C GLU A 308 24.99 32.22 11.41
N GLY A 309 26.00 31.95 10.60
CA GLY A 309 27.40 32.27 10.87
C GLY A 309 28.19 32.50 9.58
N PRO A 310 29.39 33.17 9.64
CA PRO A 310 30.07 33.66 8.45
C PRO A 310 30.47 32.55 7.46
N VAL A 311 30.53 32.92 6.19
CA VAL A 311 30.70 32.11 4.96
C VAL A 311 31.85 31.06 5.02
N HIS A 312 32.84 31.24 5.88
CA HIS A 312 33.98 30.32 6.02
C HIS A 312 33.65 28.93 6.60
N ARG A 313 32.48 28.74 7.25
CA ARG A 313 32.06 27.42 7.75
C ARG A 313 31.44 26.52 6.67
N ARG A 314 30.90 27.09 5.59
CA ARG A 314 30.35 26.32 4.46
C ARG A 314 31.41 25.48 3.75
N ALA A 315 32.63 25.99 3.62
CA ALA A 315 33.71 25.28 2.98
C ALA A 315 34.21 24.03 3.75
N ARG A 316 34.03 23.99 5.09
CA ARG A 316 34.36 22.82 5.91
C ARG A 316 33.35 21.70 5.83
N ALA A 317 32.06 22.04 5.75
CA ALA A 317 31.01 21.03 5.54
C ALA A 317 31.19 20.31 4.18
N TYR A 318 31.44 21.07 3.12
CA TYR A 318 31.71 20.50 1.78
C TYR A 318 32.92 19.54 1.74
N ARG A 319 33.97 19.80 2.55
CA ARG A 319 35.17 18.92 2.67
C ARG A 319 34.88 17.65 3.48
N ALA A 320 33.98 17.71 4.47
CA ALA A 320 33.57 16.54 5.24
C ALA A 320 32.73 15.57 4.39
N GLU A 321 31.86 16.10 3.52
CA GLU A 321 31.09 15.29 2.58
C GLU A 321 31.96 14.63 1.50
N ALA A 322 32.96 15.32 0.99
CA ALA A 322 33.88 14.79 -0.02
C ALA A 322 34.90 13.76 0.51
N GLY A 323 35.12 13.73 1.83
CA GLY A 323 36.07 12.83 2.50
C GLY A 323 35.47 11.54 3.07
N SER A 324 34.13 11.48 3.26
CA SER A 324 33.48 10.29 3.73
C SER A 324 33.05 9.41 2.56
N GLY A 325 33.91 8.51 2.14
CA GLY A 325 33.63 7.45 1.18
C GLY A 325 32.65 6.41 1.71
N SER A 326 31.65 6.86 2.47
CA SER A 326 30.61 6.03 3.06
C SER A 326 29.57 5.71 2.00
N ARG A 327 29.63 4.51 1.44
CA ARG A 327 28.49 3.93 0.73
C ARG A 327 27.47 3.54 1.80
N TYR A 328 26.46 4.37 2.00
CA TYR A 328 25.32 4.02 2.82
C TYR A 328 24.33 3.24 1.97
N TYR A 329 23.99 2.05 2.40
CA TYR A 329 22.86 1.29 1.88
C TYR A 329 21.60 1.81 2.61
N CYS A 330 20.62 2.28 1.83
CA CYS A 330 19.30 2.63 2.34
C CYS A 330 18.51 1.36 2.70
#